data_6c243e31ffbfefe7d3748c06c3d49da4
#
_entry.id   6c243e31ffbfefe7d3748c06c3d49da4
#
_cell.length_a   1.000
_cell.length_b   1.000
_cell.length_c   1.000
_cell.angle_alpha   90.00
_cell.angle_beta   90.00
_cell.angle_gamma   90.00
#
_symmetry.space_group_name_H-M   'P 1'
#
loop_
_entity.id
_entity.type
_entity.pdbx_description
1 polymer ?
#
loop_
_entity_poly.entity_id
_entity_poly.type
_entity_poly.pdbx_seq_one_letter_code
_entity_poly.pdbx_strand_id
1 'polypeptide(L)'
;MAIYYYEYGASPRKPRVTYDRLNSSFQSLKLNEIPEGVFSSTKIFHVSGITLGLSKKINELTKELIKKFKQNGAIISFDVNFRKNLWSEKEAEQEIIKILPDVDILFASEETFRKMFQKKGEIENIMRDFAKIYELSLISSTRREVNSTTSHNFSSIIYEKKNDKFYNEDAYKNIEVIDRIGSGDAYVAGVLYGILQENNAEIALKYGNASAALKNTISGDTTCINLTLLKEIIDEHEHGNSSEMSR
;
A
#
# COMPACT_ATOMS: atom_id res chain seq x y z
N MET A 1 -21.01 -5.20 10.13
CA MET A 1 -20.26 -4.69 8.96
C MET A 1 -19.62 -3.38 9.36
N ALA A 2 -18.37 -3.11 8.95
CA ALA A 2 -17.77 -1.78 9.14
C ALA A 2 -18.22 -0.86 8.00
N ILE A 3 -18.44 0.42 8.33
CA ILE A 3 -18.87 1.45 7.37
C ILE A 3 -17.95 2.66 7.53
N TYR A 4 -17.70 3.39 6.45
CA TYR A 4 -17.12 4.72 6.53
C TYR A 4 -17.96 5.72 5.74
N TYR A 5 -17.92 6.96 6.18
CA TYR A 5 -18.55 8.10 5.52
C TYR A 5 -17.46 9.03 5.01
N TYR A 6 -17.46 9.29 3.70
CA TYR A 6 -16.50 10.19 3.07
C TYR A 6 -17.18 11.50 2.66
N GLU A 7 -16.66 12.57 3.17
CA GLU A 7 -17.07 13.93 2.84
C GLU A 7 -16.05 14.54 1.88
N TYR A 8 -16.50 14.82 0.66
CA TYR A 8 -15.63 15.41 -0.35
C TYR A 8 -15.15 16.80 0.07
N GLY A 9 -13.87 17.07 -0.15
CA GLY A 9 -13.28 18.39 0.05
C GLY A 9 -13.57 19.32 -1.13
N ALA A 10 -13.76 20.59 -0.81
CA ALA A 10 -13.72 21.68 -1.78
C ALA A 10 -13.08 22.88 -1.09
N SER A 11 -12.08 23.51 -1.72
CA SER A 11 -11.38 24.64 -1.09
C SER A 11 -12.35 25.70 -0.59
N PRO A 12 -12.20 26.20 0.69
CA PRO A 12 -11.12 25.90 1.64
C PRO A 12 -11.35 24.65 2.52
N ARG A 13 -12.47 23.93 2.37
CA ARG A 13 -12.85 22.79 3.18
C ARG A 13 -12.08 21.52 2.77
N LYS A 14 -11.36 20.93 3.73
CA LYS A 14 -10.63 19.67 3.51
C LYS A 14 -11.57 18.47 3.49
N PRO A 15 -11.27 17.41 2.72
CA PRO A 15 -12.04 16.15 2.78
C PRO A 15 -11.92 15.52 4.15
N ARG A 16 -13.00 14.81 4.56
CA ARG A 16 -13.10 14.18 5.88
C ARG A 16 -13.60 12.75 5.74
N VAL A 17 -13.05 11.84 6.54
CA VAL A 17 -13.53 10.46 6.65
C VAL A 17 -13.93 10.18 8.10
N THR A 18 -15.14 9.66 8.28
CA THR A 18 -15.64 9.16 9.57
C THR A 18 -15.86 7.66 9.46
N TYR A 19 -15.32 6.90 10.42
CA TYR A 19 -15.40 5.44 10.43
C TYR A 19 -16.32 4.95 11.52
N ASP A 20 -17.22 4.02 11.18
CA ASP A 20 -17.93 3.17 12.11
C ASP A 20 -17.42 1.73 11.96
N ARG A 21 -16.50 1.34 12.86
CA ARG A 21 -15.82 0.04 12.85
C ARG A 21 -16.14 -0.78 14.12
N LEU A 22 -16.83 -0.20 15.09
CA LEU A 22 -17.12 -0.88 16.34
C LEU A 22 -18.05 -2.08 16.08
N ASN A 23 -17.79 -3.18 16.78
CA ASN A 23 -18.59 -4.40 16.69
C ASN A 23 -18.74 -4.99 15.28
N SER A 24 -17.81 -4.69 14.37
CA SER A 24 -17.78 -5.37 13.07
C SER A 24 -17.39 -6.84 13.25
N SER A 25 -17.92 -7.72 12.37
CA SER A 25 -17.59 -9.16 12.38
C SER A 25 -16.10 -9.44 12.29
N PHE A 26 -15.35 -8.58 11.58
CA PHE A 26 -13.90 -8.72 11.49
C PHE A 26 -13.21 -8.61 12.86
N GLN A 27 -13.70 -7.78 13.78
CA GLN A 27 -13.14 -7.67 15.14
C GLN A 27 -13.40 -8.91 16.01
N SER A 28 -14.34 -9.77 15.63
CA SER A 28 -14.60 -11.04 16.33
C SER A 28 -13.83 -12.24 15.75
N LEU A 29 -13.17 -12.08 14.60
CA LEU A 29 -12.42 -13.15 13.92
C LEU A 29 -11.47 -13.90 14.88
N LYS A 30 -11.38 -15.22 14.68
CA LYS A 30 -10.49 -16.14 15.42
C LYS A 30 -9.67 -16.96 14.44
N LEU A 31 -8.48 -17.37 14.86
CA LEU A 31 -7.59 -18.19 14.03
C LEU A 31 -8.25 -19.50 13.57
N ASN A 32 -9.01 -20.16 14.44
CA ASN A 32 -9.67 -21.44 14.13
C ASN A 32 -10.86 -21.30 13.17
N GLU A 33 -11.27 -20.09 12.81
CA GLU A 33 -12.29 -19.84 11.79
C GLU A 33 -11.69 -19.79 10.37
N ILE A 34 -10.35 -19.81 10.26
CA ILE A 34 -9.64 -19.84 8.97
C ILE A 34 -9.32 -21.29 8.63
N PRO A 35 -9.83 -21.82 7.51
CA PRO A 35 -9.55 -23.18 7.09
C PRO A 35 -8.04 -23.43 6.93
N GLU A 36 -7.54 -24.58 7.40
CA GLU A 36 -6.10 -24.90 7.40
C GLU A 36 -5.50 -24.86 5.97
N GLY A 37 -6.24 -25.33 4.97
CA GLY A 37 -5.81 -25.32 3.57
C GLY A 37 -5.53 -23.92 3.00
N VAL A 38 -6.06 -22.85 3.60
CA VAL A 38 -5.79 -21.46 3.17
C VAL A 38 -4.32 -21.12 3.39
N PHE A 39 -3.72 -21.57 4.50
CA PHE A 39 -2.33 -21.25 4.82
C PHE A 39 -1.35 -21.87 3.83
N SER A 40 -1.59 -23.12 3.39
CA SER A 40 -0.69 -23.82 2.46
C SER A 40 -0.91 -23.48 0.99
N SER A 41 -2.07 -22.90 0.63
CA SER A 41 -2.39 -22.51 -0.77
C SER A 41 -2.08 -21.05 -1.09
N THR A 42 -1.73 -20.23 -0.09
CA THR A 42 -1.51 -18.79 -0.26
C THR A 42 -0.08 -18.50 -0.71
N LYS A 43 0.07 -17.76 -1.81
CA LYS A 43 1.38 -17.29 -2.28
C LYS A 43 1.86 -16.03 -1.55
N ILE A 44 0.97 -15.06 -1.37
CA ILE A 44 1.25 -13.82 -0.64
C ILE A 44 0.14 -13.60 0.39
N PHE A 45 0.51 -13.40 1.63
CA PHE A 45 -0.37 -12.89 2.68
C PHE A 45 -0.12 -11.39 2.84
N HIS A 46 -1.11 -10.58 2.49
CA HIS A 46 -1.05 -9.12 2.65
C HIS A 46 -1.89 -8.65 3.82
N VAL A 47 -1.33 -7.77 4.64
CA VAL A 47 -2.01 -7.12 5.76
C VAL A 47 -1.47 -5.71 5.98
N SER A 48 -2.26 -4.84 6.61
CA SER A 48 -1.87 -3.44 6.84
C SER A 48 -1.88 -3.03 8.31
N GLY A 49 -1.26 -1.91 8.60
CA GLY A 49 -1.27 -1.28 9.92
C GLY A 49 -2.66 -0.89 10.41
N ILE A 50 -3.64 -0.73 9.51
CA ILE A 50 -5.05 -0.59 9.92
C ILE A 50 -5.49 -1.81 10.73
N THR A 51 -5.20 -3.00 10.24
CA THR A 51 -5.56 -4.25 10.90
C THR A 51 -4.91 -4.37 12.28
N LEU A 52 -3.61 -4.09 12.38
CA LEU A 52 -2.89 -4.08 13.66
C LEU A 52 -3.48 -3.07 14.67
N GLY A 53 -3.96 -1.93 14.20
CA GLY A 53 -4.50 -0.85 15.04
C GLY A 53 -5.95 -0.99 15.45
N LEU A 54 -6.71 -1.99 14.93
CA LEU A 54 -8.14 -2.11 15.19
C LEU A 54 -8.49 -2.42 16.64
N SER A 55 -7.78 -3.36 17.26
CA SER A 55 -7.92 -3.74 18.66
C SER A 55 -6.76 -4.63 19.09
N LYS A 56 -6.52 -4.73 20.40
CA LYS A 56 -5.49 -5.63 20.94
C LYS A 56 -5.69 -7.08 20.48
N LYS A 57 -6.93 -7.57 20.46
CA LYS A 57 -7.27 -8.93 20.01
C LYS A 57 -6.87 -9.16 18.55
N ILE A 58 -7.22 -8.22 17.66
CA ILE A 58 -6.90 -8.32 16.23
C ILE A 58 -5.40 -8.14 15.99
N ASN A 59 -4.74 -7.30 16.76
CA ASN A 59 -3.28 -7.15 16.72
C ASN A 59 -2.57 -8.50 16.98
N GLU A 60 -2.92 -9.19 18.07
CA GLU A 60 -2.34 -10.50 18.39
C GLU A 60 -2.68 -11.55 17.33
N LEU A 61 -3.94 -11.62 16.90
CA LEU A 61 -4.35 -12.51 15.80
C LEU A 61 -3.55 -12.26 14.52
N THR A 62 -3.32 -10.99 14.17
CA THR A 62 -2.55 -10.63 12.97
C THR A 62 -1.12 -11.13 13.06
N LYS A 63 -0.47 -11.01 14.21
CA LYS A 63 0.87 -11.55 14.43
C LYS A 63 0.92 -13.08 14.31
N GLU A 64 -0.09 -13.77 14.85
CA GLU A 64 -0.22 -15.23 14.68
C GLU A 64 -0.41 -15.62 13.22
N LEU A 65 -1.25 -14.87 12.47
CA LEU A 65 -1.48 -15.10 11.05
C LEU A 65 -0.20 -14.89 10.24
N ILE A 66 0.52 -13.79 10.45
CA ILE A 66 1.81 -13.53 9.79
C ILE A 66 2.75 -14.73 9.97
N LYS A 67 2.95 -15.19 11.20
CA LYS A 67 3.82 -16.33 11.50
C LYS A 67 3.34 -17.62 10.83
N LYS A 68 2.04 -17.90 10.89
CA LYS A 68 1.47 -19.12 10.34
C LYS A 68 1.56 -19.15 8.81
N PHE A 69 1.25 -18.06 8.13
CA PHE A 69 1.44 -17.96 6.67
C PHE A 69 2.90 -18.08 6.28
N LYS A 70 3.82 -17.40 7.00
CA LYS A 70 5.27 -17.51 6.74
C LYS A 70 5.80 -18.91 6.91
N GLN A 71 5.38 -19.62 7.96
CA GLN A 71 5.75 -21.02 8.21
C GLN A 71 5.27 -21.96 7.09
N ASN A 72 4.18 -21.62 6.39
CA ASN A 72 3.67 -22.35 5.25
C ASN A 72 4.21 -21.86 3.90
N GLY A 73 5.24 -21.01 3.90
CA GLY A 73 5.96 -20.57 2.70
C GLY A 73 5.33 -19.39 1.95
N ALA A 74 4.33 -18.74 2.51
CA ALA A 74 3.78 -17.53 1.93
C ALA A 74 4.73 -16.35 2.09
N ILE A 75 4.83 -15.49 1.07
CA ILE A 75 5.48 -14.18 1.14
C ILE A 75 4.60 -13.27 2.01
N ILE A 76 5.19 -12.61 2.98
CA ILE A 76 4.49 -11.67 3.85
C ILE A 76 4.63 -10.26 3.32
N SER A 77 3.52 -9.65 2.96
CA SER A 77 3.42 -8.27 2.49
C SER A 77 2.73 -7.40 3.53
N PHE A 78 3.33 -6.28 3.89
CA PHE A 78 2.82 -5.36 4.89
C PHE A 78 2.80 -3.92 4.38
N ASP A 79 1.63 -3.26 4.48
CA ASP A 79 1.50 -1.81 4.28
C ASP A 79 1.35 -1.12 5.63
N VAL A 80 2.26 -0.20 5.94
CA VAL A 80 2.22 0.57 7.19
C VAL A 80 0.90 1.30 7.38
N ASN A 81 0.34 1.88 6.34
CA ASN A 81 -1.02 2.45 6.24
C ASN A 81 -1.51 3.10 7.54
N PHE A 82 -0.69 3.98 8.11
CA PHE A 82 -0.93 4.60 9.41
C PHE A 82 -2.24 5.40 9.45
N ARG A 83 -2.96 5.27 10.53
CA ARG A 83 -4.22 6.00 10.80
C ARG A 83 -4.23 6.55 12.22
N LYS A 84 -4.04 7.85 12.38
CA LYS A 84 -3.99 8.56 13.68
C LYS A 84 -5.23 8.41 14.55
N ASN A 85 -6.36 8.00 13.98
CA ASN A 85 -7.60 7.75 14.71
C ASN A 85 -7.71 6.33 15.28
N LEU A 86 -6.76 5.46 15.00
CA LEU A 86 -6.67 4.11 15.58
C LEU A 86 -5.66 4.05 16.74
N TRP A 87 -4.50 4.70 16.57
CA TRP A 87 -3.39 4.66 17.52
C TRP A 87 -2.45 5.85 17.31
N SER A 88 -1.57 6.10 18.28
CA SER A 88 -0.50 7.09 18.15
C SER A 88 0.62 6.59 17.23
N GLU A 89 1.43 7.52 16.69
CA GLU A 89 2.62 7.15 15.89
C GLU A 89 3.57 6.24 16.67
N LYS A 90 3.78 6.52 17.97
CA LYS A 90 4.65 5.73 18.84
C LYS A 90 4.13 4.31 19.06
N GLU A 91 2.83 4.13 19.30
CA GLU A 91 2.21 2.81 19.43
C GLU A 91 2.31 2.03 18.12
N ALA A 92 2.02 2.71 17.00
CA ALA A 92 2.12 2.12 15.67
C ALA A 92 3.56 1.66 15.38
N GLU A 93 4.56 2.51 15.60
CA GLU A 93 5.97 2.17 15.44
C GLU A 93 6.35 0.93 16.25
N GLN A 94 6.02 0.92 17.55
CA GLN A 94 6.36 -0.18 18.46
C GLN A 94 5.75 -1.52 18.02
N GLU A 95 4.52 -1.52 17.53
CA GLU A 95 3.84 -2.75 17.09
C GLU A 95 4.32 -3.21 15.72
N ILE A 96 4.56 -2.26 14.80
CA ILE A 96 5.07 -2.57 13.46
C ILE A 96 6.48 -3.14 13.52
N ILE A 97 7.38 -2.55 14.30
CA ILE A 97 8.76 -3.05 14.45
C ILE A 97 8.79 -4.52 14.91
N LYS A 98 7.82 -4.96 15.72
CA LYS A 98 7.76 -6.36 16.19
C LYS A 98 7.48 -7.36 15.08
N ILE A 99 6.79 -6.96 14.02
CA ILE A 99 6.42 -7.83 12.90
C ILE A 99 7.39 -7.74 11.71
N LEU A 100 8.16 -6.64 11.61
CA LEU A 100 9.07 -6.42 10.47
C LEU A 100 10.04 -7.59 10.20
N PRO A 101 10.59 -8.31 11.21
CA PRO A 101 11.42 -9.49 10.94
C PRO A 101 10.71 -10.64 10.23
N ASP A 102 9.39 -10.65 10.24
CA ASP A 102 8.57 -11.65 9.54
C ASP A 102 8.06 -11.15 8.17
N VAL A 103 8.28 -9.88 7.82
CA VAL A 103 7.81 -9.25 6.57
C VAL A 103 8.85 -9.42 5.47
N ASP A 104 8.40 -9.73 4.27
CA ASP A 104 9.23 -9.84 3.07
C ASP A 104 9.10 -8.60 2.17
N ILE A 105 7.88 -8.05 2.04
CA ILE A 105 7.58 -6.87 1.23
C ILE A 105 6.96 -5.78 2.11
N LEU A 106 7.62 -4.62 2.19
CA LEU A 106 7.17 -3.48 2.97
C LEU A 106 6.69 -2.33 2.07
N PHE A 107 5.48 -1.85 2.33
CA PHE A 107 4.97 -0.61 1.76
C PHE A 107 4.94 0.47 2.84
N ALA A 108 5.61 1.59 2.58
CA ALA A 108 5.60 2.75 3.47
C ALA A 108 5.83 4.03 2.68
N SER A 109 5.07 5.08 2.95
CA SER A 109 5.32 6.37 2.33
C SER A 109 6.64 6.99 2.84
N GLU A 110 7.25 7.86 2.05
CA GLU A 110 8.41 8.64 2.51
C GLU A 110 8.10 9.40 3.80
N GLU A 111 6.90 9.95 3.92
CA GLU A 111 6.44 10.62 5.14
C GLU A 111 6.44 9.67 6.35
N THR A 112 6.08 8.41 6.17
CA THR A 112 6.11 7.38 7.22
C THR A 112 7.53 7.13 7.72
N PHE A 113 8.50 6.99 6.82
CA PHE A 113 9.91 6.83 7.23
C PHE A 113 10.41 8.04 8.01
N ARG A 114 10.05 9.26 7.58
CA ARG A 114 10.52 10.48 8.21
C ARG A 114 9.85 10.77 9.55
N LYS A 115 8.53 10.62 9.64
CA LYS A 115 7.76 11.00 10.84
C LYS A 115 7.67 9.86 11.86
N MET A 116 7.17 8.69 11.44
CA MET A 116 6.96 7.57 12.35
C MET A 116 8.30 6.91 12.75
N PHE A 117 9.13 6.54 11.77
CA PHE A 117 10.41 5.89 12.04
C PHE A 117 11.57 6.89 12.26
N GLN A 118 11.30 8.20 12.28
CA GLN A 118 12.23 9.29 12.57
C GLN A 118 13.53 9.23 11.75
N LYS A 119 13.47 8.73 10.52
CA LYS A 119 14.63 8.60 9.63
C LYS A 119 14.94 9.90 8.91
N LYS A 120 16.24 10.19 8.76
CA LYS A 120 16.78 11.37 8.09
C LYS A 120 17.72 10.95 6.97
N GLY A 121 17.87 11.78 5.95
CA GLY A 121 18.73 11.53 4.79
C GLY A 121 17.96 11.15 3.53
N GLU A 122 18.68 10.67 2.52
CA GLU A 122 18.11 10.24 1.24
C GLU A 122 17.26 8.98 1.43
N ILE A 123 16.14 8.93 0.71
CA ILE A 123 15.15 7.83 0.86
C ILE A 123 15.77 6.47 0.49
N GLU A 124 16.65 6.44 -0.49
CA GLU A 124 17.35 5.24 -0.93
C GLU A 124 18.20 4.64 0.19
N ASN A 125 18.93 5.47 0.93
CA ASN A 125 19.74 5.01 2.06
C ASN A 125 18.85 4.47 3.19
N ILE A 126 17.73 5.16 3.47
CA ILE A 126 16.76 4.72 4.48
C ILE A 126 16.19 3.35 4.11
N MET A 127 15.77 3.14 2.85
CA MET A 127 15.21 1.87 2.39
C MET A 127 16.23 0.75 2.43
N ARG A 128 17.47 1.01 2.00
CA ARG A 128 18.57 0.02 2.06
C ARG A 128 18.86 -0.41 3.50
N ASP A 129 18.93 0.54 4.43
CA ASP A 129 19.16 0.27 5.85
C ASP A 129 18.01 -0.55 6.46
N PHE A 130 16.74 -0.19 6.16
CA PHE A 130 15.58 -0.96 6.60
C PHE A 130 15.60 -2.39 6.07
N ALA A 131 15.87 -2.56 4.77
CA ALA A 131 15.97 -3.88 4.17
C ALA A 131 17.08 -4.73 4.79
N LYS A 132 18.19 -4.11 5.21
CA LYS A 132 19.28 -4.79 5.89
C LYS A 132 18.94 -5.15 7.34
N ILE A 133 18.31 -4.23 8.08
CA ILE A 133 18.00 -4.43 9.51
C ILE A 133 16.92 -5.51 9.70
N TYR A 134 15.89 -5.49 8.86
CA TYR A 134 14.70 -6.35 9.01
C TYR A 134 14.64 -7.50 7.99
N GLU A 135 15.69 -7.71 7.20
CA GLU A 135 15.81 -8.76 6.18
C GLU A 135 14.70 -8.70 5.09
N LEU A 136 14.18 -7.48 4.82
CA LEU A 136 13.14 -7.27 3.82
C LEU A 136 13.68 -7.55 2.41
N SER A 137 12.94 -8.28 1.60
CA SER A 137 13.31 -8.58 0.20
C SER A 137 13.01 -7.40 -0.72
N LEU A 138 11.92 -6.69 -0.45
CA LEU A 138 11.46 -5.55 -1.23
C LEU A 138 10.87 -4.47 -0.34
N ILE A 139 11.23 -3.22 -0.61
CA ILE A 139 10.59 -2.05 0.02
C ILE A 139 10.04 -1.15 -1.09
N SER A 140 8.83 -0.69 -0.91
CA SER A 140 8.18 0.28 -1.79
C SER A 140 7.83 1.54 -1.03
N SER A 141 8.27 2.69 -1.54
CA SER A 141 7.98 4.00 -0.95
C SER A 141 7.26 4.90 -1.93
N THR A 142 6.10 5.41 -1.50
CA THR A 142 5.27 6.31 -2.30
C THR A 142 5.49 7.76 -1.90
N ARG A 143 5.42 8.64 -2.89
CA ARG A 143 5.42 10.09 -2.73
C ARG A 143 4.22 10.69 -3.45
N ARG A 144 3.47 11.50 -2.74
CA ARG A 144 2.35 12.25 -3.30
C ARG A 144 2.56 13.74 -3.08
N GLU A 145 2.42 14.51 -4.14
CA GLU A 145 2.42 15.96 -4.11
C GLU A 145 1.01 16.46 -4.37
N VAL A 146 0.50 17.29 -3.48
CA VAL A 146 -0.86 17.84 -3.57
C VAL A 146 -0.78 19.22 -4.23
N ASN A 147 -1.21 19.34 -5.48
CA ASN A 147 -1.26 20.58 -6.22
C ASN A 147 -2.51 21.40 -5.82
N SER A 148 -3.65 20.71 -5.67
CA SER A 148 -4.92 21.25 -5.18
C SER A 148 -5.76 20.15 -4.54
N THR A 149 -6.99 20.46 -4.12
CA THR A 149 -7.95 19.44 -3.61
C THR A 149 -8.34 18.42 -4.68
N THR A 150 -8.23 18.78 -5.95
CA THR A 150 -8.63 17.99 -7.11
C THR A 150 -7.49 17.69 -8.08
N SER A 151 -6.23 17.97 -7.72
CA SER A 151 -5.07 17.67 -8.56
C SER A 151 -3.88 17.23 -7.71
N HIS A 152 -3.34 16.06 -8.03
CA HIS A 152 -2.19 15.48 -7.35
C HIS A 152 -1.14 15.00 -8.36
N ASN A 153 0.13 14.96 -7.91
CA ASN A 153 1.16 14.16 -8.56
C ASN A 153 1.43 12.92 -7.71
N PHE A 154 1.73 11.81 -8.38
CA PHE A 154 2.03 10.55 -7.71
C PHE A 154 3.27 9.91 -8.32
N SER A 155 4.15 9.43 -7.46
CA SER A 155 5.34 8.65 -7.83
C SER A 155 5.68 7.66 -6.73
N SER A 156 6.52 6.69 -7.07
CA SER A 156 7.05 5.74 -6.09
C SER A 156 8.46 5.33 -6.45
N ILE A 157 9.13 4.71 -5.48
CA ILE A 157 10.42 4.05 -5.66
C ILE A 157 10.33 2.66 -5.03
N ILE A 158 10.87 1.66 -5.72
CA ILE A 158 11.00 0.29 -5.20
C ILE A 158 12.48 -0.03 -5.05
N TYR A 159 12.86 -0.55 -3.88
CA TYR A 159 14.16 -1.15 -3.61
C TYR A 159 14.05 -2.67 -3.57
N GLU A 160 14.85 -3.33 -4.37
CA GLU A 160 14.99 -4.80 -4.39
C GLU A 160 16.34 -5.20 -3.79
N LYS A 161 16.31 -5.86 -2.62
CA LYS A 161 17.52 -6.23 -1.86
C LYS A 161 18.40 -7.20 -2.62
N LYS A 162 17.81 -8.18 -3.32
CA LYS A 162 18.56 -9.24 -4.02
C LYS A 162 19.60 -8.71 -5.00
N ASN A 163 19.24 -7.62 -5.72
CA ASN A 163 20.09 -7.02 -6.75
C ASN A 163 20.70 -5.69 -6.27
N ASP A 164 20.43 -5.25 -5.04
CA ASP A 164 20.76 -3.91 -4.51
C ASP A 164 20.35 -2.79 -5.49
N LYS A 165 19.14 -2.90 -6.07
CA LYS A 165 18.69 -2.03 -7.15
C LYS A 165 17.44 -1.24 -6.75
N PHE A 166 17.45 0.04 -7.15
CA PHE A 166 16.29 0.93 -7.08
C PHE A 166 15.64 1.03 -8.44
N TYR A 167 14.30 1.03 -8.42
CA TYR A 167 13.46 1.26 -9.60
C TYR A 167 12.59 2.47 -9.32
N ASN A 168 12.52 3.38 -10.26
CA ASN A 168 11.69 4.57 -10.26
C ASN A 168 11.26 4.90 -11.69
N GLU A 169 10.26 5.72 -11.85
CA GLU A 169 9.82 6.29 -13.11
C GLU A 169 9.38 7.75 -12.92
N ASP A 170 9.13 8.45 -13.99
CA ASP A 170 8.58 9.80 -13.93
C ASP A 170 7.22 9.80 -13.21
N ALA A 171 6.96 10.90 -12.49
CA ALA A 171 5.71 11.01 -11.76
C ALA A 171 4.51 11.14 -12.72
N TYR A 172 3.40 10.48 -12.40
CA TYR A 172 2.09 10.82 -12.94
C TYR A 172 1.70 12.20 -12.44
N LYS A 173 1.69 13.19 -13.34
CA LYS A 173 1.49 14.60 -12.99
C LYS A 173 0.06 15.04 -13.27
N ASN A 174 -0.42 16.00 -12.44
CA ASN A 174 -1.73 16.63 -12.61
C ASN A 174 -2.90 15.65 -12.70
N ILE A 175 -2.82 14.54 -11.97
CA ILE A 175 -3.92 13.56 -11.89
C ILE A 175 -5.17 14.30 -11.42
N GLU A 176 -6.25 14.25 -12.18
CA GLU A 176 -7.57 14.74 -11.77
C GLU A 176 -8.16 13.82 -10.71
N VAL A 177 -8.39 14.38 -9.51
CA VAL A 177 -8.86 13.59 -8.38
C VAL A 177 -10.37 13.71 -8.24
N ILE A 178 -11.07 12.68 -8.65
CA ILE A 178 -12.51 12.49 -8.38
C ILE A 178 -12.67 11.91 -6.97
N ASP A 179 -11.95 10.84 -6.66
CA ASP A 179 -11.94 10.23 -5.33
C ASP A 179 -10.59 9.57 -5.05
N ARG A 180 -9.95 10.02 -3.96
CA ARG A 180 -8.63 9.51 -3.57
C ARG A 180 -8.66 8.29 -2.65
N ILE A 181 -9.85 7.90 -2.16
CA ILE A 181 -9.98 6.74 -1.26
C ILE A 181 -9.57 5.48 -2.02
N GLY A 182 -8.74 4.64 -1.41
CA GLY A 182 -8.26 3.40 -2.01
C GLY A 182 -7.09 3.55 -3.01
N SER A 183 -6.59 4.78 -3.28
CA SER A 183 -5.45 4.93 -4.22
C SER A 183 -4.17 4.27 -3.73
N GLY A 184 -3.92 4.26 -2.41
CA GLY A 184 -2.81 3.54 -1.80
C GLY A 184 -2.99 2.02 -1.90
N ASP A 185 -4.20 1.54 -1.62
CA ASP A 185 -4.53 0.11 -1.73
C ASP A 185 -4.45 -0.37 -3.19
N ALA A 186 -4.85 0.48 -4.15
CA ALA A 186 -4.69 0.22 -5.59
C ALA A 186 -3.20 0.15 -5.99
N TYR A 187 -2.36 1.05 -5.45
CA TYR A 187 -0.91 0.98 -5.63
C TYR A 187 -0.35 -0.36 -5.17
N VAL A 188 -0.66 -0.74 -3.94
CA VAL A 188 -0.22 -2.02 -3.36
C VAL A 188 -0.68 -3.20 -4.22
N ALA A 189 -1.95 -3.21 -4.64
CA ALA A 189 -2.51 -4.26 -5.49
C ALA A 189 -1.76 -4.38 -6.82
N GLY A 190 -1.46 -3.25 -7.49
CA GLY A 190 -0.69 -3.21 -8.73
C GLY A 190 0.73 -3.76 -8.57
N VAL A 191 1.43 -3.33 -7.50
CA VAL A 191 2.78 -3.85 -7.20
C VAL A 191 2.76 -5.36 -6.93
N LEU A 192 1.85 -5.84 -6.07
CA LEU A 192 1.75 -7.25 -5.74
C LEU A 192 1.35 -8.10 -6.95
N TYR A 193 0.47 -7.59 -7.82
CA TYR A 193 0.13 -8.23 -9.08
C TYR A 193 1.36 -8.38 -9.98
N GLY A 194 2.15 -7.30 -10.17
CA GLY A 194 3.37 -7.32 -10.96
C GLY A 194 4.42 -8.31 -10.42
N ILE A 195 4.60 -8.37 -9.10
CA ILE A 195 5.49 -9.36 -8.47
C ILE A 195 4.99 -10.80 -8.70
N LEU A 196 3.68 -11.04 -8.56
CA LEU A 196 3.09 -12.37 -8.72
C LEU A 196 3.11 -12.90 -10.16
N GLN A 197 2.89 -12.03 -11.14
CA GLN A 197 2.74 -12.43 -12.53
C GLN A 197 4.05 -12.33 -13.32
N GLU A 198 4.83 -11.28 -13.08
CA GLU A 198 6.00 -10.95 -13.88
C GLU A 198 7.32 -11.24 -13.14
N ASN A 199 7.27 -11.42 -11.81
CA ASN A 199 8.44 -11.57 -10.95
C ASN A 199 9.51 -10.49 -11.24
N ASN A 200 9.07 -9.26 -11.47
CA ASN A 200 9.89 -8.14 -11.90
C ASN A 200 9.50 -6.86 -11.15
N ALA A 201 10.43 -6.30 -10.40
CA ALA A 201 10.18 -5.13 -9.56
C ALA A 201 9.95 -3.84 -10.37
N GLU A 202 10.53 -3.72 -11.56
CA GLU A 202 10.33 -2.58 -12.46
C GLU A 202 8.90 -2.57 -13.03
N ILE A 203 8.43 -3.73 -13.51
CA ILE A 203 7.05 -3.87 -14.00
C ILE A 203 6.06 -3.69 -12.84
N ALA A 204 6.38 -4.21 -11.67
CA ALA A 204 5.57 -4.04 -10.48
C ALA A 204 5.41 -2.55 -10.08
N LEU A 205 6.50 -1.76 -10.18
CA LEU A 205 6.46 -0.32 -9.96
C LEU A 205 5.48 0.36 -10.93
N LYS A 206 5.57 0.07 -12.24
CA LYS A 206 4.71 0.65 -13.29
C LYS A 206 3.23 0.31 -13.03
N TYR A 207 2.95 -0.97 -12.74
CA TYR A 207 1.58 -1.39 -12.41
C TYR A 207 1.05 -0.69 -11.14
N GLY A 208 1.87 -0.53 -10.11
CA GLY A 208 1.51 0.20 -8.90
C GLY A 208 1.17 1.65 -9.18
N ASN A 209 2.07 2.38 -9.85
CA ASN A 209 1.89 3.81 -10.12
C ASN A 209 0.67 4.07 -11.02
N ALA A 210 0.50 3.32 -12.10
CA ALA A 210 -0.64 3.44 -12.98
C ALA A 210 -1.96 3.11 -12.26
N SER A 211 -1.99 2.04 -11.44
CA SER A 211 -3.17 1.70 -10.63
C SER A 211 -3.55 2.81 -9.66
N ALA A 212 -2.58 3.41 -8.98
CA ALA A 212 -2.81 4.53 -8.07
C ALA A 212 -3.32 5.78 -8.82
N ALA A 213 -2.74 6.09 -9.97
CA ALA A 213 -3.16 7.22 -10.80
C ALA A 213 -4.61 7.03 -11.28
N LEU A 214 -4.92 5.88 -11.90
CA LEU A 214 -6.26 5.54 -12.36
C LEU A 214 -7.30 5.56 -11.23
N LYS A 215 -6.96 5.01 -10.03
CA LYS A 215 -7.89 5.01 -8.91
C LYS A 215 -8.34 6.41 -8.49
N ASN A 216 -7.48 7.40 -8.58
CA ASN A 216 -7.86 8.77 -8.25
C ASN A 216 -8.95 9.32 -9.18
N THR A 217 -9.07 8.82 -10.41
CA THR A 217 -10.07 9.25 -11.41
C THR A 217 -11.39 8.48 -11.31
N ILE A 218 -11.51 7.53 -10.39
CA ILE A 218 -12.67 6.63 -10.24
C ILE A 218 -13.33 6.89 -8.89
N SER A 219 -14.66 7.07 -8.87
CA SER A 219 -15.44 7.20 -7.64
C SER A 219 -15.52 5.89 -6.85
N GLY A 220 -15.54 5.99 -5.52
CA GLY A 220 -15.54 4.84 -4.61
C GLY A 220 -14.13 4.39 -4.22
N ASP A 221 -14.02 3.34 -3.42
CA ASP A 221 -12.76 2.85 -2.88
C ASP A 221 -12.13 1.69 -3.66
N THR A 222 -12.86 1.15 -4.63
CA THR A 222 -12.43 0.01 -5.45
C THR A 222 -12.07 0.46 -6.85
N THR A 223 -10.94 -0.02 -7.36
CA THR A 223 -10.56 0.17 -8.76
C THR A 223 -11.28 -0.85 -9.63
N CYS A 224 -12.21 -0.42 -10.45
CA CYS A 224 -12.84 -1.29 -11.45
C CYS A 224 -12.07 -1.18 -12.79
N ILE A 225 -10.76 -1.41 -12.76
CA ILE A 225 -9.90 -1.39 -13.95
C ILE A 225 -9.53 -2.81 -14.38
N ASN A 226 -9.37 -3.01 -15.68
CA ASN A 226 -8.83 -4.24 -16.24
C ASN A 226 -7.36 -4.06 -16.65
N LEU A 227 -6.69 -5.17 -16.93
CA LEU A 227 -5.27 -5.16 -17.28
C LEU A 227 -4.99 -4.44 -18.61
N THR A 228 -5.93 -4.45 -19.55
CA THR A 228 -5.78 -3.76 -20.84
C THR A 228 -5.68 -2.25 -20.63
N LEU A 229 -6.64 -1.66 -19.92
CA LEU A 229 -6.62 -0.24 -19.57
C LEU A 229 -5.35 0.13 -18.76
N LEU A 230 -4.94 -0.73 -17.82
CA LEU A 230 -3.73 -0.48 -17.05
C LEU A 230 -2.48 -0.40 -17.94
N LYS A 231 -2.36 -1.31 -18.91
CA LYS A 231 -1.23 -1.32 -19.86
C LYS A 231 -1.27 -0.13 -20.83
N GLU A 232 -2.45 0.27 -21.29
CA GLU A 232 -2.64 1.47 -22.12
C GLU A 232 -2.14 2.72 -21.39
N ILE A 233 -2.51 2.92 -20.14
CA ILE A 233 -2.07 4.06 -19.32
C ILE A 233 -0.58 4.05 -19.07
N ILE A 234 0.03 2.89 -18.87
CA ILE A 234 1.49 2.76 -18.75
C ILE A 234 2.18 3.17 -20.06
N ASP A 235 1.70 2.66 -21.20
CA ASP A 235 2.25 2.97 -22.53
C ASP A 235 2.14 4.47 -22.85
N GLU A 236 0.98 5.08 -22.59
CA GLU A 236 0.76 6.52 -22.72
C GLU A 236 1.71 7.34 -21.85
N HIS A 237 1.94 6.90 -20.62
CA HIS A 237 2.84 7.57 -19.68
C HIS A 237 4.30 7.50 -20.13
N GLU A 238 4.73 6.36 -20.67
CA GLU A 238 6.11 6.15 -21.14
C GLU A 238 6.40 6.87 -22.46
N HIS A 239 5.45 6.94 -23.38
CA HIS A 239 5.64 7.45 -24.72
C HIS A 239 5.08 8.86 -24.97
N GLY A 240 4.37 9.43 -23.98
CA GLY A 240 3.82 10.79 -24.07
C GLY A 240 2.71 10.96 -25.10
N ASN A 241 2.05 9.89 -25.49
CA ASN A 241 0.92 9.93 -26.41
C ASN A 241 -0.31 10.46 -25.68
N SER A 242 -0.73 11.67 -26.00
CA SER A 242 -2.00 12.21 -25.49
C SER A 242 -3.16 11.46 -26.11
N SER A 243 -4.07 10.99 -25.26
CA SER A 243 -5.26 10.24 -25.61
C SER A 243 -6.18 11.00 -26.58
N GLU A 244 -6.19 10.63 -27.84
CA GLU A 244 -7.41 10.74 -28.63
C GLU A 244 -8.36 9.62 -28.20
N MET A 245 -9.68 9.93 -28.19
CA MET A 245 -10.71 8.97 -27.78
C MET A 245 -10.55 7.65 -28.53
N SER A 246 -10.23 6.56 -27.83
CA SER A 246 -10.22 5.22 -28.43
C SER A 246 -11.64 4.87 -28.88
N ARG A 247 -11.83 4.65 -30.17
CA ARG A 247 -13.11 4.26 -30.79
C ARG A 247 -13.22 2.76 -30.90
#